data_33418dc1c20c948d83e85c3638f9d45b
#
_entry.id   33418dc1c20c948d83e85c3638f9d45b
#
_cell.length_a   1.000
_cell.length_b   1.000
_cell.length_c   1.000
_cell.angle_alpha   90.00
_cell.angle_beta   90.00
_cell.angle_gamma   90.00
#
_symmetry.space_group_name_H-M   'P 1'
#
loop_
_entity.id
_entity.type
_entity.pdbx_description
1 polymer ?
#
loop_
_entity_poly.entity_id
_entity_poly.type
_entity_poly.pdbx_seq_one_letter_code
_entity_poly.pdbx_strand_id
1 'polypeptide(L)'
;MDDLVERLLSGDKRAAARLLTLVDDQDPEVGRLLMRLHPRTGRAHIIGVTGPPGSGKSTLVSKITMEYRLRGKRVGIVAVDPTSPFTGGALLGDRIRMTEVALDPGVFIRSLSTRGALGGLSRSTFDAAMVLDAYGCDVVLIETVGAGQSEVDIVRIAHTTAVIAVPGSGDDIQAIKAGILEIGDVFIVNKADREGVERVVGELKAMLSMDAGQDRTDDPLVWRKPILVTIAREGEGIKEVVDALEAHREFLERTGHRTALEEERWESIIREMLAEHFVDRMHDAVTRERFRSIVRDVAERRMDKLEALDTLLRAIYELEAAEGPAKGRGRARSEAPRPKGERKAGGKGKGKGKARGKGGHKGAPRRPARPSGSSGRSGGRRR
;
A
#
# COMPACT_ATOMS: atom_id res chain seq x y z
N MET A 1 26.54 4.08 4.36
CA MET A 1 25.15 4.56 4.11
C MET A 1 25.10 5.87 3.33
N ASP A 2 26.05 6.78 3.53
CA ASP A 2 26.08 8.07 2.79
C ASP A 2 26.21 7.89 1.28
N ASP A 3 27.00 6.91 0.82
CA ASP A 3 27.09 6.49 -0.57
C ASP A 3 25.74 6.05 -1.21
N LEU A 4 24.81 5.51 -0.40
CA LEU A 4 23.51 5.02 -0.90
C LEU A 4 22.63 6.15 -1.44
N VAL A 5 22.60 7.30 -0.75
CA VAL A 5 21.84 8.48 -1.17
C VAL A 5 22.42 9.08 -2.44
N GLU A 6 23.74 9.25 -2.51
CA GLU A 6 24.40 9.82 -3.69
C GLU A 6 24.19 8.94 -4.94
N ARG A 7 24.29 7.63 -4.79
CA ARG A 7 24.02 6.67 -5.85
C ARG A 7 22.57 6.71 -6.31
N LEU A 8 21.61 6.80 -5.36
CA LEU A 8 20.20 6.98 -5.70
C LEU A 8 19.99 8.25 -6.53
N LEU A 9 20.52 9.37 -6.07
CA LEU A 9 20.40 10.66 -6.76
C LEU A 9 21.09 10.68 -8.12
N SER A 10 22.10 9.83 -8.34
CA SER A 10 22.73 9.62 -9.65
C SER A 10 21.96 8.65 -10.56
N GLY A 11 20.82 8.12 -10.12
CA GLY A 11 19.95 7.23 -10.90
C GLY A 11 20.30 5.74 -10.79
N ASP A 12 21.04 5.31 -9.76
CA ASP A 12 21.31 3.88 -9.53
C ASP A 12 20.06 3.16 -9.02
N LYS A 13 19.47 2.33 -9.90
CA LYS A 13 18.28 1.53 -9.62
C LYS A 13 18.47 0.57 -8.42
N ARG A 14 19.69 0.07 -8.21
CA ARG A 14 20.00 -0.84 -7.08
C ARG A 14 20.02 -0.09 -5.76
N ALA A 15 20.51 1.15 -5.76
CA ALA A 15 20.49 2.02 -4.59
C ALA A 15 19.05 2.35 -4.19
N ALA A 16 18.19 2.72 -5.15
CA ALA A 16 16.76 2.94 -4.91
C ALA A 16 16.07 1.68 -4.37
N ALA A 17 16.32 0.51 -4.96
CA ALA A 17 15.77 -0.77 -4.49
C ALA A 17 16.21 -1.09 -3.06
N ARG A 18 17.48 -0.83 -2.71
CA ARG A 18 17.99 -1.05 -1.36
C ARG A 18 17.34 -0.12 -0.35
N LEU A 19 17.22 1.17 -0.68
CA LEU A 19 16.59 2.13 0.22
C LEU A 19 15.10 1.81 0.44
N LEU A 20 14.37 1.43 -0.60
CA LEU A 20 12.99 0.97 -0.48
C LEU A 20 12.86 -0.30 0.38
N THR A 21 13.87 -1.16 0.40
CA THR A 21 13.89 -2.30 1.32
C THR A 21 14.06 -1.85 2.76
N LEU A 22 14.95 -0.88 3.02
CA LEU A 22 15.11 -0.31 4.37
C LEU A 22 13.84 0.39 4.84
N VAL A 23 13.14 1.12 3.95
CA VAL A 23 11.84 1.73 4.22
C VAL A 23 10.81 0.66 4.60
N ASP A 24 10.68 -0.40 3.80
CA ASP A 24 9.74 -1.50 4.07
C ASP A 24 10.09 -2.24 5.37
N ASP A 25 11.38 -2.40 5.69
CA ASP A 25 11.86 -3.02 6.92
C ASP A 25 11.78 -2.09 8.15
N GLN A 26 11.40 -0.82 7.97
CA GLN A 26 11.39 0.20 9.02
C GLN A 26 12.75 0.31 9.74
N ASP A 27 13.84 0.23 8.96
CA ASP A 27 15.19 0.31 9.50
C ASP A 27 15.42 1.66 10.22
N PRO A 28 16.01 1.67 11.42
CA PRO A 28 16.25 2.90 12.19
C PRO A 28 17.05 3.99 11.47
N GLU A 29 17.86 3.61 10.49
CA GLU A 29 18.68 4.56 9.71
C GLU A 29 17.87 5.27 8.59
N VAL A 30 16.66 4.77 8.27
CA VAL A 30 15.82 5.32 7.18
C VAL A 30 15.53 6.80 7.38
N GLY A 31 15.20 7.22 8.60
CA GLY A 31 14.90 8.63 8.89
C GLY A 31 16.03 9.59 8.50
N ARG A 32 17.29 9.21 8.75
CA ARG A 32 18.46 9.99 8.35
C ARG A 32 18.66 10.07 6.84
N LEU A 33 18.39 8.95 6.14
CA LEU A 33 18.51 8.88 4.69
C LEU A 33 17.43 9.72 4.02
N LEU A 34 16.18 9.65 4.51
CA LEU A 34 15.05 10.44 4.01
C LEU A 34 15.26 11.95 4.24
N MET A 35 15.81 12.36 5.38
CA MET A 35 16.17 13.79 5.61
C MET A 35 17.08 14.34 4.51
N ARG A 36 18.02 13.55 4.01
CA ARG A 36 18.93 13.96 2.92
C ARG A 36 18.25 13.97 1.54
N LEU A 37 17.22 13.13 1.36
CA LEU A 37 16.43 13.09 0.12
C LEU A 37 15.38 14.20 0.08
N HIS A 38 14.83 14.61 1.21
CA HIS A 38 13.74 15.59 1.30
C HIS A 38 13.92 16.84 0.41
N PRO A 39 15.10 17.52 0.37
CA PRO A 39 15.29 18.67 -0.52
C PRO A 39 15.26 18.35 -2.01
N ARG A 40 15.20 17.09 -2.38
CA ARG A 40 15.17 16.59 -3.77
C ARG A 40 13.82 16.00 -4.16
N THR A 41 12.83 16.07 -3.28
CA THR A 41 11.45 15.62 -3.50
C THR A 41 10.51 16.78 -3.85
N GLY A 42 9.22 16.50 -4.05
CA GLY A 42 8.18 17.49 -4.35
C GLY A 42 7.99 17.73 -5.85
N ARG A 43 8.55 16.89 -6.74
CA ARG A 43 8.42 17.02 -8.20
C ARG A 43 7.44 16.02 -8.80
N ALA A 44 7.44 14.80 -8.28
CA ALA A 44 6.58 13.76 -8.80
C ALA A 44 5.10 14.07 -8.58
N HIS A 45 4.27 13.68 -9.54
CA HIS A 45 2.84 13.63 -9.36
C HIS A 45 2.48 12.29 -8.72
N ILE A 46 2.05 12.30 -7.45
CA ILE A 46 1.64 11.10 -6.72
C ILE A 46 0.16 10.85 -7.00
N ILE A 47 -0.16 9.71 -7.60
CA ILE A 47 -1.51 9.31 -7.99
C ILE A 47 -1.89 8.06 -7.21
N GLY A 48 -2.96 8.15 -6.46
CA GLY A 48 -3.58 7.03 -5.76
C GLY A 48 -4.60 6.33 -6.65
N VAL A 49 -4.52 5.00 -6.74
CA VAL A 49 -5.48 4.19 -7.49
C VAL A 49 -6.19 3.24 -6.52
N THR A 50 -7.48 3.44 -6.35
CA THR A 50 -8.31 2.68 -5.40
C THR A 50 -9.58 2.16 -6.05
N GLY A 51 -10.27 1.26 -5.38
CA GLY A 51 -11.52 0.65 -5.83
C GLY A 51 -11.63 -0.83 -5.42
N PRO A 52 -12.79 -1.47 -5.61
CA PRO A 52 -13.06 -2.80 -5.10
C PRO A 52 -12.10 -3.88 -5.62
N PRO A 53 -11.92 -4.99 -4.88
CA PRO A 53 -11.10 -6.10 -5.34
C PRO A 53 -11.65 -6.66 -6.67
N GLY A 54 -10.75 -7.02 -7.58
CA GLY A 54 -11.14 -7.51 -8.89
C GLY A 54 -11.62 -6.45 -9.88
N SER A 55 -11.62 -5.15 -9.54
CA SER A 55 -11.99 -4.06 -10.48
C SER A 55 -10.99 -3.87 -11.63
N GLY A 56 -9.81 -4.49 -11.55
CA GLY A 56 -8.78 -4.39 -12.58
C GLY A 56 -7.76 -3.28 -12.34
N LYS A 57 -7.57 -2.87 -11.07
CA LYS A 57 -6.58 -1.84 -10.66
C LYS A 57 -5.20 -2.10 -11.25
N SER A 58 -4.62 -3.26 -11.01
CA SER A 58 -3.26 -3.58 -11.49
C SER A 58 -3.14 -3.54 -13.02
N THR A 59 -4.18 -3.98 -13.74
CA THR A 59 -4.23 -3.88 -15.20
C THR A 59 -4.28 -2.43 -15.65
N LEU A 60 -5.13 -1.63 -15.01
CA LEU A 60 -5.26 -0.21 -15.29
C LEU A 60 -3.97 0.55 -14.98
N VAL A 61 -3.36 0.31 -13.82
CA VAL A 61 -2.05 0.88 -13.43
C VAL A 61 -0.97 0.54 -14.46
N SER A 62 -0.93 -0.72 -14.93
CA SER A 62 0.00 -1.13 -15.99
C SER A 62 -0.22 -0.33 -17.28
N LYS A 63 -1.47 -0.18 -17.73
CA LYS A 63 -1.78 0.56 -18.96
C LYS A 63 -1.56 2.08 -18.82
N ILE A 64 -1.93 2.67 -17.69
CA ILE A 64 -1.60 4.07 -17.36
C ILE A 64 -0.08 4.27 -17.38
N THR A 65 0.68 3.35 -16.81
CA THR A 65 2.15 3.39 -16.84
C THR A 65 2.68 3.38 -18.26
N MET A 66 2.18 2.50 -19.12
CA MET A 66 2.57 2.46 -20.55
C MET A 66 2.30 3.78 -21.25
N GLU A 67 1.14 4.37 -21.03
CA GLU A 67 0.77 5.67 -21.62
C GLU A 67 1.70 6.80 -21.13
N TYR A 68 2.01 6.85 -19.83
CA TYR A 68 3.01 7.80 -19.31
C TYR A 68 4.41 7.56 -19.90
N ARG A 69 4.79 6.30 -20.12
CA ARG A 69 6.06 5.96 -20.77
C ARG A 69 6.10 6.42 -22.24
N LEU A 70 4.99 6.29 -22.97
CA LEU A 70 4.86 6.84 -24.32
C LEU A 70 5.02 8.37 -24.34
N ARG A 71 4.61 9.06 -23.27
CA ARG A 71 4.81 10.51 -23.08
C ARG A 71 6.22 10.86 -22.56
N GLY A 72 7.14 9.89 -22.48
CA GLY A 72 8.53 10.08 -22.04
C GLY A 72 8.71 10.23 -20.52
N LYS A 73 7.66 10.02 -19.70
CA LYS A 73 7.72 10.14 -18.24
C LYS A 73 8.33 8.91 -17.59
N ARG A 74 9.09 9.11 -16.52
CA ARG A 74 9.55 8.02 -15.65
C ARG A 74 8.49 7.73 -14.58
N VAL A 75 8.16 6.45 -14.38
CA VAL A 75 7.05 6.05 -13.52
C VAL A 75 7.54 5.14 -12.39
N GLY A 76 7.20 5.50 -11.16
CA GLY A 76 7.29 4.64 -9.99
C GLY A 76 5.94 3.99 -9.70
N ILE A 77 5.93 2.72 -9.35
CA ILE A 77 4.71 2.00 -8.92
C ILE A 77 4.96 1.45 -7.52
N VAL A 78 4.09 1.80 -6.60
CA VAL A 78 4.04 1.26 -5.23
C VAL A 78 2.75 0.45 -5.10
N ALA A 79 2.87 -0.87 -5.08
CA ALA A 79 1.74 -1.76 -4.81
C ALA A 79 1.72 -2.06 -3.31
N VAL A 80 0.62 -1.70 -2.64
CA VAL A 80 0.47 -1.90 -1.19
C VAL A 80 -0.35 -3.15 -0.95
N ASP A 81 0.31 -4.23 -0.53
CA ASP A 81 -0.30 -5.53 -0.30
C ASP A 81 -0.60 -5.75 1.19
N PRO A 82 -1.68 -6.52 1.52
CA PRO A 82 -1.88 -6.99 2.88
C PRO A 82 -0.68 -7.83 3.31
N THR A 83 -0.30 -7.68 4.57
CA THR A 83 0.78 -8.48 5.14
C THR A 83 0.42 -9.96 5.12
N SER A 84 1.29 -10.79 4.55
CA SER A 84 1.15 -12.24 4.64
C SER A 84 1.27 -12.69 6.11
N PRO A 85 0.26 -13.40 6.67
CA PRO A 85 0.33 -13.88 8.04
C PRO A 85 1.44 -14.91 8.27
N PHE A 86 1.99 -15.49 7.19
CA PHE A 86 3.03 -16.53 7.26
C PHE A 86 4.44 -16.01 7.09
N THR A 87 4.65 -15.00 6.23
CA THR A 87 5.98 -14.49 5.89
C THR A 87 6.25 -13.10 6.43
N GLY A 88 5.22 -12.36 6.86
CA GLY A 88 5.33 -10.96 7.29
C GLY A 88 5.67 -9.97 6.15
N GLY A 89 5.77 -10.45 4.91
CA GLY A 89 6.04 -9.65 3.73
C GLY A 89 4.82 -9.50 2.81
N ALA A 90 4.93 -8.68 1.76
CA ALA A 90 3.92 -8.51 0.74
C ALA A 90 3.65 -9.84 -0.01
N LEU A 91 2.38 -10.09 -0.33
CA LEU A 91 2.00 -11.23 -1.15
C LEU A 91 2.47 -10.97 -2.60
N LEU A 92 3.37 -11.80 -3.12
CA LEU A 92 4.05 -11.65 -4.42
C LEU A 92 3.13 -11.67 -5.67
N GLY A 93 1.80 -11.64 -5.51
CA GLY A 93 0.84 -11.80 -6.62
C GLY A 93 0.86 -10.67 -7.66
N ASP A 94 1.16 -9.44 -7.29
CA ASP A 94 0.98 -8.28 -8.17
C ASP A 94 2.11 -8.07 -9.16
N ARG A 95 3.34 -8.45 -8.84
CA ARG A 95 4.46 -8.40 -9.80
C ARG A 95 4.21 -9.25 -11.05
N ILE A 96 3.51 -10.38 -10.90
CA ILE A 96 3.18 -11.27 -12.02
C ILE A 96 2.15 -10.61 -12.97
N ARG A 97 1.34 -9.69 -12.44
CA ARG A 97 0.29 -9.00 -13.21
C ARG A 97 0.81 -7.81 -14.01
N MET A 98 1.99 -7.27 -13.64
CA MET A 98 2.60 -6.09 -14.27
C MET A 98 3.81 -6.42 -15.14
N THR A 99 3.86 -7.64 -15.71
CA THR A 99 5.01 -8.11 -16.52
C THR A 99 5.29 -7.24 -17.74
N GLU A 100 4.25 -6.62 -18.32
CA GLU A 100 4.37 -5.76 -19.50
C GLU A 100 5.28 -4.54 -19.25
N VAL A 101 5.24 -3.96 -18.05
CA VAL A 101 5.99 -2.75 -17.67
C VAL A 101 7.22 -3.02 -16.81
N ALA A 102 7.36 -4.24 -16.28
CA ALA A 102 8.44 -4.58 -15.35
C ALA A 102 9.85 -4.53 -15.96
N LEU A 103 9.95 -4.70 -17.28
CA LEU A 103 11.22 -4.67 -18.02
C LEU A 103 11.57 -3.29 -18.58
N ASP A 104 10.67 -2.31 -18.53
CA ASP A 104 10.95 -0.95 -19.01
C ASP A 104 11.95 -0.26 -18.06
N PRO A 105 13.08 0.24 -18.59
CA PRO A 105 14.10 0.91 -17.77
C PRO A 105 13.60 2.20 -17.10
N GLY A 106 12.57 2.85 -17.64
CA GLY A 106 11.93 4.04 -17.08
C GLY A 106 10.85 3.72 -16.05
N VAL A 107 10.65 2.45 -15.70
CA VAL A 107 9.67 2.02 -14.71
C VAL A 107 10.37 1.41 -13.48
N PHE A 108 9.89 1.81 -12.31
CA PHE A 108 10.30 1.21 -11.04
C PHE A 108 9.08 0.63 -10.33
N ILE A 109 9.09 -0.65 -9.98
CA ILE A 109 7.97 -1.31 -9.29
C ILE A 109 8.43 -1.83 -7.93
N ARG A 110 7.67 -1.50 -6.88
CA ARG A 110 7.88 -1.99 -5.52
C ARG A 110 6.55 -2.40 -4.88
N SER A 111 6.51 -3.62 -4.34
CA SER A 111 5.43 -4.03 -3.42
C SER A 111 5.88 -3.76 -1.99
N LEU A 112 5.00 -3.17 -1.19
CA LEU A 112 5.16 -2.93 0.23
C LEU A 112 4.09 -3.68 1.02
N SER A 113 4.42 -4.08 2.25
CA SER A 113 3.45 -4.71 3.14
C SER A 113 2.84 -3.69 4.09
N THR A 114 1.54 -3.82 4.41
CA THR A 114 0.86 -2.94 5.38
C THR A 114 1.34 -3.12 6.83
N ARG A 115 2.07 -4.21 7.14
CA ARG A 115 2.66 -4.58 8.45
C ARG A 115 1.80 -4.24 9.68
N GLY A 116 0.46 -4.31 9.55
CA GLY A 116 -0.46 -4.13 10.67
C GLY A 116 -0.51 -2.71 11.26
N ALA A 117 -0.13 -1.70 10.50
CA ALA A 117 -0.34 -0.32 10.91
C ALA A 117 -1.84 -0.09 11.16
N LEU A 118 -2.19 0.35 12.37
CA LEU A 118 -3.51 0.86 12.70
C LEU A 118 -3.71 2.12 11.85
N GLY A 119 -4.42 1.99 10.71
CA GLY A 119 -4.69 3.12 9.85
C GLY A 119 -4.31 2.94 8.36
N GLY A 120 -4.14 1.70 7.85
CA GLY A 120 -4.18 1.39 6.41
C GLY A 120 -2.89 1.64 5.63
N LEU A 121 -2.72 2.77 4.98
CA LEU A 121 -1.52 3.12 4.24
C LEU A 121 -0.45 3.63 5.18
N SER A 122 0.59 2.83 5.36
CA SER A 122 1.64 3.08 6.32
C SER A 122 2.53 4.26 5.90
N ARG A 123 3.18 4.89 6.87
CA ARG A 123 4.30 5.81 6.69
C ARG A 123 5.31 5.29 5.65
N SER A 124 5.55 3.98 5.62
CA SER A 124 6.43 3.35 4.62
C SER A 124 5.98 3.60 3.17
N THR A 125 4.68 3.73 2.91
CA THR A 125 4.16 4.04 1.57
C THR A 125 4.50 5.47 1.16
N PHE A 126 4.34 6.42 2.07
CA PHE A 126 4.75 7.81 1.84
C PHE A 126 6.26 7.93 1.65
N ASP A 127 7.04 7.31 2.55
CA ASP A 127 8.49 7.28 2.48
C ASP A 127 8.98 6.64 1.15
N ALA A 128 8.31 5.60 0.68
CA ALA A 128 8.61 4.99 -0.61
C ALA A 128 8.30 5.93 -1.79
N ALA A 129 7.20 6.68 -1.74
CA ALA A 129 6.89 7.68 -2.75
C ALA A 129 7.96 8.78 -2.78
N MET A 130 8.44 9.26 -1.62
CA MET A 130 9.56 10.20 -1.53
C MET A 130 10.86 9.66 -2.13
N VAL A 131 11.17 8.38 -1.88
CA VAL A 131 12.36 7.73 -2.47
C VAL A 131 12.27 7.68 -3.98
N LEU A 132 11.10 7.35 -4.54
CA LEU A 132 10.88 7.28 -5.99
C LEU A 132 10.91 8.67 -6.64
N ASP A 133 10.37 9.69 -5.98
CA ASP A 133 10.44 11.08 -6.41
C ASP A 133 11.91 11.56 -6.45
N ALA A 134 12.67 11.37 -5.36
CA ALA A 134 14.09 11.71 -5.32
C ALA A 134 14.93 10.91 -6.33
N TYR A 135 14.53 9.68 -6.64
CA TYR A 135 15.14 8.86 -7.70
C TYR A 135 14.88 9.43 -9.09
N GLY A 136 13.93 10.35 -9.24
CA GLY A 136 13.61 11.07 -10.46
C GLY A 136 12.46 10.43 -11.26
N CYS A 137 11.49 9.80 -10.60
CA CYS A 137 10.20 9.48 -11.20
C CYS A 137 9.40 10.77 -11.38
N ASP A 138 8.79 10.97 -12.56
CA ASP A 138 7.89 12.09 -12.84
C ASP A 138 6.49 11.83 -12.24
N VAL A 139 6.10 10.55 -12.19
CA VAL A 139 4.81 10.07 -11.68
C VAL A 139 5.05 8.91 -10.74
N VAL A 140 4.35 8.90 -9.61
CA VAL A 140 4.33 7.76 -8.68
C VAL A 140 2.89 7.28 -8.55
N LEU A 141 2.62 6.06 -9.01
CA LEU A 141 1.33 5.39 -8.88
C LEU A 141 1.33 4.54 -7.61
N ILE A 142 0.36 4.78 -6.73
CA ILE A 142 0.15 3.97 -5.52
C ILE A 142 -1.12 3.15 -5.73
N GLU A 143 -0.98 1.83 -5.77
CA GLU A 143 -2.11 0.90 -5.90
C GLU A 143 -2.44 0.28 -4.55
N THR A 144 -3.72 0.35 -4.15
CA THR A 144 -4.23 -0.34 -2.96
C THR A 144 -4.85 -1.69 -3.34
N VAL A 145 -4.81 -2.66 -2.42
CA VAL A 145 -5.31 -4.03 -2.70
C VAL A 145 -6.84 -4.14 -2.70
N GLY A 146 -7.55 -3.07 -2.34
CA GLY A 146 -9.02 -3.08 -2.31
C GLY A 146 -9.60 -3.86 -1.13
N ALA A 147 -8.95 -3.81 0.03
CA ALA A 147 -9.41 -4.46 1.24
C ALA A 147 -9.44 -3.46 2.41
N GLY A 148 -10.56 -2.76 2.58
CA GLY A 148 -10.87 -2.00 3.79
C GLY A 148 -10.31 -0.58 3.86
N GLN A 149 -9.80 -0.19 5.03
CA GLN A 149 -9.43 1.18 5.41
C GLN A 149 -8.39 1.85 4.51
N SER A 150 -7.51 1.04 3.86
CA SER A 150 -6.47 1.54 2.94
C SER A 150 -7.02 2.27 1.71
N GLU A 151 -8.30 2.06 1.37
CA GLU A 151 -8.96 2.74 0.26
C GLU A 151 -9.16 4.23 0.53
N VAL A 152 -9.37 4.61 1.80
CA VAL A 152 -9.57 6.01 2.22
C VAL A 152 -8.23 6.68 2.55
N ASP A 153 -7.29 5.93 3.12
CA ASP A 153 -6.00 6.49 3.54
C ASP A 153 -5.10 6.93 2.37
N ILE A 154 -5.38 6.46 1.15
CA ILE A 154 -4.64 6.85 -0.06
C ILE A 154 -4.68 8.35 -0.32
N VAL A 155 -5.77 9.03 0.06
CA VAL A 155 -5.95 10.49 -0.09
C VAL A 155 -4.90 11.27 0.68
N ARG A 156 -4.49 10.73 1.84
CA ARG A 156 -3.48 11.39 2.68
C ARG A 156 -2.09 11.41 2.04
N ILE A 157 -1.88 10.57 1.02
CA ILE A 157 -0.57 10.43 0.35
C ILE A 157 -0.62 10.96 -1.09
N ALA A 158 -1.72 10.76 -1.80
CA ALA A 158 -1.85 11.12 -3.21
C ALA A 158 -2.11 12.62 -3.43
N HIS A 159 -1.67 13.15 -4.56
CA HIS A 159 -2.09 14.46 -5.08
C HIS A 159 -3.40 14.34 -5.86
N THR A 160 -3.61 13.18 -6.50
CA THR A 160 -4.80 12.85 -7.29
C THR A 160 -5.23 11.45 -6.94
N THR A 161 -6.51 11.26 -6.63
CA THR A 161 -7.09 9.95 -6.34
C THR A 161 -7.99 9.50 -7.49
N ALA A 162 -7.60 8.39 -8.15
CA ALA A 162 -8.40 7.73 -9.17
C ALA A 162 -9.20 6.59 -8.54
N VAL A 163 -10.50 6.68 -8.61
CA VAL A 163 -11.44 5.69 -8.06
C VAL A 163 -11.99 4.84 -9.18
N ILE A 164 -11.82 3.51 -9.07
CA ILE A 164 -12.29 2.56 -10.07
C ILE A 164 -13.61 1.95 -9.65
N ALA A 165 -14.59 2.01 -10.53
CA ALA A 165 -15.85 1.29 -10.47
C ALA A 165 -15.93 0.23 -11.56
N VAL A 166 -16.79 -0.78 -11.40
CA VAL A 166 -17.03 -1.81 -12.43
C VAL A 166 -18.51 -2.11 -12.53
N PRO A 167 -19.05 -2.43 -13.72
CA PRO A 167 -20.43 -2.89 -13.85
C PRO A 167 -20.58 -4.32 -13.34
N GLY A 168 -21.73 -4.64 -12.72
CA GLY A 168 -22.14 -6.01 -12.44
C GLY A 168 -22.13 -6.49 -10.99
N SER A 169 -21.75 -5.67 -10.03
CA SER A 169 -21.92 -5.99 -8.62
C SER A 169 -23.00 -5.08 -8.03
N GLY A 170 -24.15 -5.63 -7.73
CA GLY A 170 -25.26 -4.88 -7.10
C GLY A 170 -24.88 -4.24 -5.75
N ASP A 171 -23.84 -4.78 -5.07
CA ASP A 171 -23.25 -4.26 -3.85
C ASP A 171 -22.06 -3.33 -4.11
N ASP A 172 -21.47 -3.27 -5.32
CA ASP A 172 -20.23 -2.52 -5.58
C ASP A 172 -20.43 -1.02 -5.54
N ILE A 173 -21.60 -0.51 -5.95
CA ILE A 173 -21.90 0.92 -5.79
C ILE A 173 -22.24 1.26 -4.34
N GLN A 174 -22.77 0.31 -3.57
CA GLN A 174 -22.88 0.47 -2.12
C GLN A 174 -21.51 0.37 -1.41
N ALA A 175 -20.53 -0.30 -2.01
CA ALA A 175 -19.15 -0.32 -1.53
C ALA A 175 -18.40 0.97 -1.89
N ILE A 176 -18.80 1.71 -2.95
CA ILE A 176 -18.40 3.10 -3.21
C ILE A 176 -19.22 4.02 -2.29
N LYS A 177 -19.36 3.65 -1.00
CA LYS A 177 -20.10 4.42 0.01
C LYS A 177 -19.54 5.83 0.17
N ALA A 178 -20.37 6.73 0.66
CA ALA A 178 -20.20 8.17 0.83
C ALA A 178 -18.75 8.67 0.99
N GLY A 179 -17.89 7.96 1.73
CA GLY A 179 -16.48 8.36 1.93
C GLY A 179 -15.60 8.27 0.70
N ILE A 180 -15.83 7.32 -0.24
CA ILE A 180 -14.97 7.17 -1.43
C ILE A 180 -15.31 8.22 -2.51
N LEU A 181 -16.55 8.69 -2.55
CA LEU A 181 -16.98 9.75 -3.48
C LEU A 181 -16.36 11.10 -3.11
N GLU A 182 -16.24 11.37 -1.81
CA GLU A 182 -15.61 12.60 -1.31
C GLU A 182 -14.13 12.68 -1.69
N ILE A 183 -13.44 11.55 -1.65
CA ILE A 183 -12.00 11.47 -1.85
C ILE A 183 -11.54 11.33 -3.30
N GLY A 184 -12.43 10.93 -4.23
CA GLY A 184 -12.09 10.72 -5.62
C GLY A 184 -11.99 12.03 -6.41
N ASP A 185 -10.92 12.20 -7.17
CA ASP A 185 -10.71 13.29 -8.11
C ASP A 185 -11.05 12.89 -9.54
N VAL A 186 -10.80 11.62 -9.89
CA VAL A 186 -11.07 11.04 -11.20
C VAL A 186 -11.78 9.70 -11.01
N PHE A 187 -12.95 9.52 -11.62
CA PHE A 187 -13.73 8.29 -11.56
C PHE A 187 -13.56 7.50 -12.84
N ILE A 188 -13.29 6.20 -12.73
CA ILE A 188 -13.02 5.32 -13.86
C ILE A 188 -13.95 4.12 -13.81
N VAL A 189 -14.86 4.00 -14.76
CA VAL A 189 -15.71 2.82 -14.93
C VAL A 189 -14.97 1.84 -15.85
N ASN A 190 -14.32 0.85 -15.24
CA ASN A 190 -13.52 -0.15 -15.95
C ASN A 190 -14.38 -1.38 -16.32
N LYS A 191 -13.89 -2.20 -17.25
CA LYS A 191 -14.58 -3.38 -17.81
C LYS A 191 -15.86 -2.99 -18.54
N ALA A 192 -15.77 -1.95 -19.35
CA ALA A 192 -16.88 -1.44 -20.13
C ALA A 192 -17.36 -2.38 -21.25
N ASP A 193 -16.68 -3.50 -21.44
CA ASP A 193 -17.12 -4.64 -22.23
C ASP A 193 -18.29 -5.42 -21.59
N ARG A 194 -18.66 -5.09 -20.32
CA ARG A 194 -19.77 -5.74 -19.60
C ARG A 194 -21.04 -4.92 -19.66
N GLU A 195 -22.17 -5.61 -19.54
CA GLU A 195 -23.48 -4.97 -19.42
C GLU A 195 -23.59 -4.12 -18.15
N GLY A 196 -24.32 -3.02 -18.21
CA GLY A 196 -24.63 -2.17 -17.06
C GLY A 196 -23.70 -0.96 -16.86
N VAL A 197 -22.79 -0.68 -17.79
CA VAL A 197 -21.88 0.49 -17.75
C VAL A 197 -22.66 1.79 -17.62
N GLU A 198 -23.70 2.00 -18.45
CA GLU A 198 -24.51 3.22 -18.44
C GLU A 198 -25.19 3.46 -17.09
N ARG A 199 -25.63 2.38 -16.45
CA ARG A 199 -26.20 2.43 -15.10
C ARG A 199 -25.18 2.93 -14.08
N VAL A 200 -23.96 2.36 -14.06
CA VAL A 200 -22.90 2.75 -13.12
C VAL A 200 -22.50 4.22 -13.36
N VAL A 201 -22.35 4.63 -14.61
CA VAL A 201 -22.07 6.03 -14.96
C VAL A 201 -23.19 6.95 -14.51
N GLY A 202 -24.46 6.55 -14.69
CA GLY A 202 -25.63 7.30 -14.26
C GLY A 202 -25.70 7.46 -12.74
N GLU A 203 -25.44 6.39 -12.01
CA GLU A 203 -25.43 6.39 -10.53
C GLU A 203 -24.28 7.25 -9.99
N LEU A 204 -23.08 7.17 -10.58
CA LEU A 204 -21.95 8.05 -10.21
C LEU A 204 -22.26 9.52 -10.49
N LYS A 205 -22.87 9.86 -11.65
CA LYS A 205 -23.27 11.23 -11.96
C LYS A 205 -24.29 11.74 -10.97
N ALA A 206 -25.30 10.94 -10.62
CA ALA A 206 -26.32 11.32 -9.65
C ALA A 206 -25.72 11.59 -8.27
N MET A 207 -24.78 10.75 -7.82
CA MET A 207 -24.12 10.93 -6.52
C MET A 207 -23.22 12.16 -6.50
N LEU A 208 -22.43 12.39 -7.56
CA LEU A 208 -21.58 13.57 -7.66
C LEU A 208 -22.37 14.88 -7.78
N SER A 209 -23.57 14.84 -8.36
CA SER A 209 -24.44 16.01 -8.42
C SER A 209 -25.07 16.38 -7.06
N MET A 210 -25.09 15.47 -6.09
CA MET A 210 -25.52 15.74 -4.72
C MET A 210 -24.43 16.41 -3.87
N ASP A 211 -23.18 16.39 -4.32
CA ASP A 211 -22.09 17.08 -3.67
C ASP A 211 -22.21 18.60 -3.93
N ALA A 212 -22.49 19.37 -2.87
CA ALA A 212 -22.81 20.81 -2.94
C ALA A 212 -21.71 21.67 -3.59
N GLY A 213 -20.49 21.13 -3.77
CA GLY A 213 -19.41 21.79 -4.50
C GLY A 213 -19.53 21.72 -6.02
N GLN A 214 -20.28 20.77 -6.56
CA GLN A 214 -20.41 20.53 -8.00
C GLN A 214 -21.45 21.42 -8.70
N ASP A 215 -22.36 22.05 -7.96
CA ASP A 215 -23.35 22.99 -8.51
C ASP A 215 -22.76 24.33 -8.99
N ARG A 216 -21.52 24.64 -8.60
CA ARG A 216 -20.78 25.83 -9.08
C ARG A 216 -20.04 25.51 -10.35
N THR A 217 -20.77 25.20 -11.41
CA THR A 217 -20.23 24.67 -12.67
C THR A 217 -19.30 25.60 -13.43
N ASP A 218 -19.24 26.89 -13.08
CA ASP A 218 -18.45 27.90 -13.79
C ASP A 218 -17.30 28.49 -12.95
N ASP A 219 -17.09 27.97 -11.71
CA ASP A 219 -15.96 28.43 -10.88
C ASP A 219 -14.65 27.75 -11.31
N PRO A 220 -13.65 28.50 -11.80
CA PRO A 220 -12.36 27.94 -12.21
C PRO A 220 -11.52 27.43 -11.04
N LEU A 221 -11.94 27.67 -9.79
CA LEU A 221 -11.30 27.18 -8.57
C LEU A 221 -11.88 25.85 -8.10
N VAL A 222 -12.93 25.33 -8.74
CA VAL A 222 -13.57 24.06 -8.41
C VAL A 222 -13.19 23.01 -9.44
N TRP A 223 -12.63 21.87 -8.99
CA TRP A 223 -12.36 20.75 -9.86
C TRP A 223 -13.63 19.98 -10.20
N ARG A 224 -13.88 19.82 -11.49
CA ARG A 224 -14.98 18.96 -11.97
C ARG A 224 -14.48 17.54 -12.06
N LYS A 225 -15.00 16.67 -11.22
CA LYS A 225 -14.61 15.26 -11.15
C LYS A 225 -15.09 14.53 -12.42
N PRO A 226 -14.18 14.12 -13.35
CA PRO A 226 -14.58 13.42 -14.57
C PRO A 226 -14.95 11.96 -14.27
N ILE A 227 -15.90 11.43 -15.05
CA ILE A 227 -16.22 9.99 -15.09
C ILE A 227 -15.79 9.46 -16.46
N LEU A 228 -14.81 8.56 -16.47
CA LEU A 228 -14.21 8.00 -17.66
C LEU A 228 -14.55 6.52 -17.77
N VAL A 229 -14.70 6.03 -18.99
CA VAL A 229 -15.06 4.64 -19.27
C VAL A 229 -13.87 3.94 -19.92
N THR A 230 -13.50 2.75 -19.43
CA THR A 230 -12.31 2.04 -19.91
C THR A 230 -12.55 0.54 -20.10
N ILE A 231 -11.84 -0.03 -21.08
CA ILE A 231 -11.59 -1.48 -21.19
C ILE A 231 -10.06 -1.64 -21.00
N ALA A 232 -9.62 -1.62 -19.74
CA ALA A 232 -8.18 -1.58 -19.43
C ALA A 232 -7.40 -2.73 -20.07
N ARG A 233 -8.00 -3.92 -20.22
CA ARG A 233 -7.35 -5.07 -20.88
C ARG A 233 -6.98 -4.75 -22.34
N GLU A 234 -7.81 -3.99 -23.03
CA GLU A 234 -7.66 -3.66 -24.45
C GLU A 234 -6.94 -2.32 -24.66
N GLY A 235 -6.78 -1.55 -23.57
CA GLY A 235 -6.14 -0.23 -23.61
C GLY A 235 -7.10 0.90 -23.98
N GLU A 236 -8.39 0.61 -24.12
CA GLU A 236 -9.40 1.61 -24.48
C GLU A 236 -9.68 2.55 -23.31
N GLY A 237 -9.77 3.87 -23.61
CA GLY A 237 -10.03 4.93 -22.63
C GLY A 237 -8.82 5.30 -21.75
N ILE A 238 -7.65 4.67 -21.94
CA ILE A 238 -6.46 4.91 -21.10
C ILE A 238 -5.85 6.29 -21.35
N LYS A 239 -5.82 6.73 -22.60
CA LYS A 239 -5.31 8.06 -22.95
C LYS A 239 -6.13 9.15 -22.26
N GLU A 240 -7.44 9.04 -22.30
CA GLU A 240 -8.39 9.96 -21.68
C GLU A 240 -8.21 9.97 -20.15
N VAL A 241 -7.94 8.81 -19.54
CA VAL A 241 -7.61 8.73 -18.11
C VAL A 241 -6.34 9.51 -17.80
N VAL A 242 -5.26 9.31 -18.57
CA VAL A 242 -4.00 10.02 -18.33
C VAL A 242 -4.16 11.53 -18.60
N ASP A 243 -4.93 11.91 -19.62
CA ASP A 243 -5.23 13.32 -19.89
C ASP A 243 -5.98 13.98 -18.72
N ALA A 244 -6.94 13.27 -18.10
CA ALA A 244 -7.66 13.75 -16.92
C ALA A 244 -6.76 13.85 -15.68
N LEU A 245 -5.85 12.90 -15.48
CA LEU A 245 -4.88 12.93 -14.37
C LEU A 245 -3.91 14.12 -14.51
N GLU A 246 -3.42 14.39 -15.72
CA GLU A 246 -2.58 15.57 -15.99
C GLU A 246 -3.36 16.87 -15.85
N ALA A 247 -4.62 16.92 -16.32
CA ALA A 247 -5.49 18.08 -16.15
C ALA A 247 -5.74 18.42 -14.68
N HIS A 248 -5.93 17.38 -13.83
CA HIS A 248 -6.04 17.59 -12.37
C HIS A 248 -4.75 18.11 -11.76
N ARG A 249 -3.60 17.58 -12.18
CA ARG A 249 -2.29 18.11 -11.78
C ARG A 249 -2.15 19.58 -12.11
N GLU A 250 -2.45 19.97 -13.36
CA GLU A 250 -2.40 21.37 -13.79
C GLU A 250 -3.39 22.25 -13.01
N PHE A 251 -4.58 21.72 -12.69
CA PHE A 251 -5.56 22.40 -11.84
C PHE A 251 -4.96 22.67 -10.45
N LEU A 252 -4.38 21.67 -9.80
CA LEU A 252 -3.75 21.81 -8.48
C LEU A 252 -2.63 22.85 -8.47
N GLU A 253 -1.78 22.84 -9.50
CA GLU A 253 -0.67 23.78 -9.64
C GLU A 253 -1.19 25.21 -9.87
N ARG A 254 -2.16 25.39 -10.78
CA ARG A 254 -2.73 26.69 -11.12
C ARG A 254 -3.50 27.33 -9.98
N THR A 255 -4.22 26.56 -9.18
CA THR A 255 -5.06 27.06 -8.08
C THR A 255 -4.32 27.17 -6.73
N GLY A 256 -3.08 26.64 -6.65
CA GLY A 256 -2.33 26.57 -5.39
C GLY A 256 -2.80 25.46 -4.44
N HIS A 257 -3.80 24.67 -4.81
CA HIS A 257 -4.30 23.56 -3.98
C HIS A 257 -3.22 22.51 -3.72
N ARG A 258 -2.23 22.35 -4.61
CA ARG A 258 -1.10 21.44 -4.37
C ARG A 258 -0.37 21.76 -3.08
N THR A 259 -0.07 23.03 -2.82
CA THR A 259 0.62 23.45 -1.59
C THR A 259 -0.22 23.15 -0.35
N ALA A 260 -1.53 23.46 -0.40
CA ALA A 260 -2.43 23.15 0.71
C ALA A 260 -2.51 21.64 1.01
N LEU A 261 -2.61 20.79 -0.03
CA LEU A 261 -2.58 19.33 0.13
C LEU A 261 -1.26 18.83 0.72
N GLU A 262 -0.13 19.42 0.33
CA GLU A 262 1.16 19.06 0.90
C GLU A 262 1.27 19.49 2.37
N GLU A 263 0.77 20.65 2.74
CA GLU A 263 0.72 21.14 4.13
C GLU A 263 -0.14 20.21 5.00
N GLU A 264 -1.35 19.88 4.59
CA GLU A 264 -2.24 18.94 5.28
C GLU A 264 -1.60 17.55 5.45
N ARG A 265 -0.93 17.08 4.40
CA ARG A 265 -0.20 15.81 4.43
C ARG A 265 0.92 15.84 5.48
N TRP A 266 1.76 16.87 5.46
CA TRP A 266 2.83 17.00 6.43
C TRP A 266 2.32 17.16 7.86
N GLU A 267 1.23 17.89 8.06
CA GLU A 267 0.55 17.99 9.35
C GLU A 267 0.11 16.59 9.85
N SER A 268 -0.52 15.81 8.99
CA SER A 268 -0.94 14.43 9.33
C SER A 268 0.24 13.54 9.69
N ILE A 269 1.30 13.56 8.89
CA ILE A 269 2.52 12.76 9.12
C ILE A 269 3.21 13.16 10.41
N ILE A 270 3.36 14.45 10.67
CA ILE A 270 3.99 14.95 11.91
C ILE A 270 3.17 14.54 13.13
N ARG A 271 1.84 14.63 13.07
CA ARG A 271 0.96 14.17 14.15
C ARG A 271 1.12 12.66 14.43
N GLU A 272 1.18 11.85 13.38
CA GLU A 272 1.39 10.41 13.50
C GLU A 272 2.77 10.10 14.10
N MET A 273 3.81 10.76 13.61
CA MET A 273 5.18 10.63 14.18
C MET A 273 5.26 11.01 15.66
N LEU A 274 4.54 12.06 16.05
CA LEU A 274 4.46 12.47 17.46
C LEU A 274 3.74 11.39 18.29
N ALA A 275 2.61 10.89 17.81
CA ALA A 275 1.86 9.84 18.51
C ALA A 275 2.70 8.56 18.67
N GLU A 276 3.36 8.10 17.61
CA GLU A 276 4.28 6.95 17.67
C GLU A 276 5.43 7.21 18.66
N HIS A 277 6.04 8.39 18.61
CA HIS A 277 7.11 8.74 19.52
C HIS A 277 6.66 8.68 20.99
N PHE A 278 5.50 9.24 21.32
CA PHE A 278 4.95 9.15 22.67
C PHE A 278 4.66 7.72 23.11
N VAL A 279 4.12 6.90 22.23
CA VAL A 279 3.87 5.47 22.51
C VAL A 279 5.18 4.71 22.76
N ASP A 280 6.20 4.94 21.94
CA ASP A 280 7.52 4.33 22.12
C ASP A 280 8.15 4.79 23.45
N ARG A 281 8.08 6.09 23.77
CA ARG A 281 8.58 6.64 25.05
C ARG A 281 7.83 6.06 26.25
N MET A 282 6.52 5.87 26.12
CA MET A 282 5.73 5.19 27.16
C MET A 282 6.21 3.75 27.37
N HIS A 283 6.49 3.00 26.29
CA HIS A 283 7.03 1.64 26.40
C HIS A 283 8.43 1.59 27.04
N ASP A 284 9.25 2.62 26.82
CA ASP A 284 10.56 2.76 27.48
C ASP A 284 10.42 3.13 28.96
N ALA A 285 9.46 4.00 29.31
CA ALA A 285 9.26 4.54 30.66
C ALA A 285 8.48 3.60 31.59
N VAL A 286 7.60 2.75 31.03
CA VAL A 286 6.64 1.95 31.79
C VAL A 286 6.74 0.47 31.40
N THR A 287 7.01 -0.41 32.38
CA THR A 287 7.02 -1.85 32.14
C THR A 287 5.63 -2.36 31.74
N ARG A 288 5.59 -3.47 30.98
CA ARG A 288 4.31 -4.09 30.57
C ARG A 288 3.43 -4.45 31.76
N GLU A 289 4.02 -4.90 32.87
CA GLU A 289 3.28 -5.25 34.09
C GLU A 289 2.65 -4.00 34.73
N ARG A 290 3.38 -2.90 34.81
CA ARG A 290 2.87 -1.63 35.35
C ARG A 290 1.77 -1.05 34.47
N PHE A 291 1.95 -1.08 33.13
CA PHE A 291 0.91 -0.65 32.20
C PHE A 291 -0.37 -1.48 32.37
N ARG A 292 -0.24 -2.81 32.44
CA ARG A 292 -1.40 -3.70 32.68
C ARG A 292 -2.07 -3.46 34.03
N SER A 293 -1.30 -3.10 35.07
CA SER A 293 -1.86 -2.74 36.37
C SER A 293 -2.71 -1.47 36.26
N ILE A 294 -2.20 -0.42 35.61
CA ILE A 294 -2.96 0.81 35.38
C ILE A 294 -4.25 0.53 34.59
N VAL A 295 -4.17 -0.24 33.50
CA VAL A 295 -5.35 -0.62 32.71
C VAL A 295 -6.37 -1.39 33.56
N ARG A 296 -5.92 -2.28 34.45
CA ARG A 296 -6.80 -3.01 35.37
C ARG A 296 -7.46 -2.06 36.37
N ASP A 297 -6.71 -1.11 36.92
CA ASP A 297 -7.25 -0.13 37.88
C ASP A 297 -8.33 0.75 37.23
N VAL A 298 -8.15 1.12 35.97
CA VAL A 298 -9.19 1.82 35.20
C VAL A 298 -10.40 0.91 34.93
N ALA A 299 -10.18 -0.35 34.52
CA ALA A 299 -11.26 -1.30 34.27
C ALA A 299 -12.08 -1.61 35.51
N GLU A 300 -11.44 -1.69 36.70
CA GLU A 300 -12.06 -1.89 37.99
C GLU A 300 -12.54 -0.60 38.67
N ARG A 301 -12.48 0.53 37.96
CA ARG A 301 -12.92 1.87 38.42
C ARG A 301 -12.23 2.37 39.68
N ARG A 302 -10.99 1.94 39.92
CA ARG A 302 -10.13 2.44 40.99
C ARG A 302 -9.34 3.70 40.56
N MET A 303 -9.21 3.91 39.28
CA MET A 303 -8.54 5.03 38.65
C MET A 303 -9.37 5.54 37.48
N ASP A 304 -9.46 6.82 37.24
CA ASP A 304 -10.10 7.35 36.04
C ASP A 304 -9.10 7.45 34.87
N LYS A 305 -9.62 7.63 33.66
CA LYS A 305 -8.82 7.66 32.42
C LYS A 305 -7.84 8.83 32.38
N LEU A 306 -8.16 9.98 32.99
CA LEU A 306 -7.30 11.15 33.00
C LEU A 306 -6.15 10.98 33.99
N GLU A 307 -6.45 10.40 35.17
CA GLU A 307 -5.44 10.04 36.16
C GLU A 307 -4.45 8.98 35.62
N ALA A 308 -4.98 7.98 34.86
CA ALA A 308 -4.13 7.01 34.19
C ALA A 308 -3.21 7.66 33.15
N LEU A 309 -3.76 8.59 32.34
CA LEU A 309 -2.98 9.34 31.36
C LEU A 309 -1.90 10.20 32.02
N ASP A 310 -2.23 10.95 33.08
CA ASP A 310 -1.29 11.77 33.81
C ASP A 310 -0.16 10.94 34.42
N THR A 311 -0.51 9.76 34.97
CA THR A 311 0.48 8.81 35.52
C THR A 311 1.48 8.34 34.47
N LEU A 312 1.00 8.02 33.24
CA LEU A 312 1.85 7.60 32.15
C LEU A 312 2.72 8.77 31.62
N LEU A 313 2.15 9.95 31.46
CA LEU A 313 2.89 11.15 31.03
C LEU A 313 3.99 11.52 32.02
N ARG A 314 3.73 11.48 33.32
CA ARG A 314 4.76 11.73 34.34
C ARG A 314 5.92 10.75 34.23
N ALA A 315 5.65 9.47 34.01
CA ALA A 315 6.70 8.47 33.83
C ALA A 315 7.56 8.77 32.59
N ILE A 316 6.97 9.27 31.49
CA ILE A 316 7.69 9.68 30.29
C ILE A 316 8.60 10.88 30.60
N TYR A 317 8.06 11.94 31.24
CA TYR A 317 8.83 13.14 31.58
C TYR A 317 9.96 12.86 32.57
N GLU A 318 9.75 11.97 33.55
CA GLU A 318 10.80 11.53 34.47
C GLU A 318 11.94 10.81 33.74
N LEU A 319 11.60 9.96 32.75
CA LEU A 319 12.59 9.29 31.91
C LEU A 319 13.40 10.31 31.07
N GLU A 320 12.72 11.27 30.46
CA GLU A 320 13.37 12.31 29.65
C GLU A 320 14.28 13.22 30.51
N ALA A 321 13.84 13.57 31.70
CA ALA A 321 14.65 14.34 32.64
C ALA A 321 15.90 13.57 33.08
N ALA A 322 15.81 12.27 33.27
CA ALA A 322 16.94 11.41 33.62
C ALA A 322 17.94 11.19 32.47
N GLU A 323 17.46 11.19 31.22
CA GLU A 323 18.33 11.03 30.04
C GLU A 323 19.05 12.33 29.62
N GLY A 324 18.58 13.50 30.09
CA GLY A 324 19.08 14.82 29.68
C GLY A 324 18.69 15.20 28.25
N PRO A 325 18.99 16.42 27.77
CA PRO A 325 18.59 16.84 26.42
C PRO A 325 19.19 15.92 25.37
N ALA A 326 18.31 15.35 24.52
CA ALA A 326 18.63 14.34 23.53
C ALA A 326 19.69 14.84 22.54
N LYS A 327 20.92 14.43 22.73
CA LYS A 327 21.91 14.39 21.64
C LYS A 327 21.46 13.31 20.71
N GLY A 328 21.02 13.66 19.49
CA GLY A 328 20.45 12.82 18.45
C GLY A 328 20.95 11.37 18.44
N ARG A 329 20.34 10.52 19.21
CA ARG A 329 20.61 9.08 19.27
C ARG A 329 19.55 8.34 18.46
N GLY A 330 19.93 7.93 17.26
CA GLY A 330 19.29 6.75 16.65
C GLY A 330 19.50 5.57 17.58
N ARG A 331 18.51 5.23 18.41
CA ARG A 331 18.54 4.00 19.22
C ARG A 331 18.23 2.80 18.34
N ALA A 332 19.18 1.86 18.29
CA ALA A 332 18.89 0.50 17.86
C ALA A 332 17.81 -0.09 18.78
N ARG A 333 16.65 -0.48 18.21
CA ARG A 333 15.66 -1.29 18.92
C ARG A 333 16.36 -2.55 19.44
N SER A 334 16.23 -2.83 20.74
CA SER A 334 16.66 -4.08 21.32
C SER A 334 15.96 -5.24 20.60
N GLU A 335 16.76 -6.10 19.98
CA GLU A 335 16.30 -7.33 19.35
C GLU A 335 15.45 -8.14 20.32
N ALA A 336 14.18 -8.37 19.98
CA ALA A 336 13.41 -9.44 20.58
C ALA A 336 14.15 -10.78 20.31
N PRO A 337 14.35 -11.64 21.31
CA PRO A 337 15.10 -12.86 21.12
C PRO A 337 14.39 -13.77 20.12
N ARG A 338 15.02 -14.04 18.98
CA ARG A 338 14.57 -15.06 18.03
C ARG A 338 14.52 -16.42 18.75
N PRO A 339 13.45 -17.22 18.55
CA PRO A 339 13.41 -18.56 19.12
C PRO A 339 14.58 -19.38 18.55
N LYS A 340 15.41 -19.91 19.45
CA LYS A 340 16.54 -20.77 19.10
C LYS A 340 16.01 -22.02 18.42
N GLY A 341 16.24 -22.14 17.11
CA GLY A 341 16.03 -23.39 16.39
C GLY A 341 16.99 -24.46 16.92
N GLU A 342 16.43 -25.59 17.28
CA GLU A 342 17.14 -26.78 17.72
C GLU A 342 18.19 -27.20 16.69
N ARG A 343 19.45 -27.11 17.07
CA ARG A 343 20.56 -27.73 16.32
C ARG A 343 20.50 -29.24 16.52
N LYS A 344 20.07 -29.98 15.51
CA LYS A 344 20.31 -31.42 15.42
C LYS A 344 21.81 -31.68 15.30
N ALA A 345 22.34 -32.38 16.28
CA ALA A 345 23.72 -32.85 16.32
C ALA A 345 23.98 -33.83 15.16
N GLY A 346 24.89 -33.49 14.27
CA GLY A 346 25.41 -34.37 13.26
C GLY A 346 26.59 -35.18 13.80
N GLY A 347 26.38 -36.48 13.95
CA GLY A 347 27.43 -37.43 14.29
C GLY A 347 28.39 -37.64 13.15
N LYS A 348 29.67 -37.62 13.46
CA LYS A 348 30.78 -38.06 12.60
C LYS A 348 30.77 -39.58 12.43
N GLY A 349 30.73 -40.07 11.21
CA GLY A 349 31.01 -41.45 10.87
C GLY A 349 31.89 -41.55 9.63
N LYS A 350 33.18 -41.93 9.84
CA LYS A 350 34.11 -42.32 8.79
C LYS A 350 33.78 -43.75 8.32
N GLY A 351 33.79 -44.04 7.04
CA GLY A 351 33.75 -45.40 6.53
C GLY A 351 34.01 -45.46 5.01
N LYS A 352 35.18 -45.96 4.68
CA LYS A 352 35.64 -46.35 3.31
C LYS A 352 34.91 -47.59 2.83
N GLY A 353 34.64 -47.70 1.53
CA GLY A 353 34.35 -49.03 0.96
C GLY A 353 33.94 -48.96 -0.52
N LYS A 354 34.78 -49.51 -1.36
CA LYS A 354 34.63 -49.76 -2.82
C LYS A 354 33.59 -50.86 -3.09
N ALA A 355 32.90 -50.80 -4.20
CA ALA A 355 32.92 -51.75 -5.32
C ALA A 355 31.56 -51.89 -6.02
N ARG A 356 31.60 -51.74 -7.32
CA ARG A 356 31.07 -52.53 -8.44
C ARG A 356 29.78 -53.35 -8.26
N GLY A 357 28.83 -53.22 -9.19
CA GLY A 357 27.89 -54.30 -9.53
C GLY A 357 26.73 -53.85 -10.41
N LYS A 358 26.79 -54.31 -11.60
CA LYS A 358 25.91 -54.36 -12.76
C LYS A 358 24.49 -54.90 -12.52
N GLY A 359 23.59 -54.50 -13.43
CA GLY A 359 22.43 -55.33 -13.86
C GLY A 359 21.14 -54.86 -13.22
N GLY A 360 20.08 -54.51 -13.91
CA GLY A 360 19.46 -55.12 -15.01
C GLY A 360 17.93 -55.19 -14.74
N HIS A 361 17.15 -54.77 -15.69
CA HIS A 361 15.81 -55.21 -16.06
C HIS A 361 14.53 -54.82 -15.30
N LYS A 362 13.70 -54.09 -16.04
CA LYS A 362 12.27 -54.39 -16.36
C LYS A 362 11.23 -54.41 -15.22
N GLY A 363 10.14 -53.64 -15.45
CA GLY A 363 8.81 -54.03 -15.00
C GLY A 363 7.91 -52.88 -14.67
N ALA A 364 7.18 -52.31 -15.65
CA ALA A 364 5.86 -51.80 -15.41
C ALA A 364 4.89 -52.95 -15.21
N PRO A 365 3.87 -52.85 -14.38
CA PRO A 365 2.55 -52.78 -15.03
C PRO A 365 1.43 -52.00 -14.27
N ARG A 366 0.54 -51.50 -15.12
CA ARG A 366 -0.95 -51.60 -15.07
C ARG A 366 -1.73 -50.90 -13.93
N ARG A 367 -2.60 -50.00 -14.41
CA ARG A 367 -3.90 -49.58 -13.82
C ARG A 367 -4.83 -50.79 -13.59
N PRO A 368 -5.80 -50.65 -12.69
CA PRO A 368 -7.21 -50.96 -13.04
C PRO A 368 -8.16 -49.77 -12.73
N ALA A 369 -8.98 -49.41 -13.63
CA ALA A 369 -10.36 -49.67 -14.01
C ALA A 369 -11.42 -49.20 -12.98
N ARG A 370 -12.29 -48.28 -13.49
CA ARG A 370 -13.60 -47.88 -12.92
C ARG A 370 -14.55 -49.05 -12.82
N PRO A 371 -15.60 -48.92 -12.01
CA PRO A 371 -16.90 -49.34 -12.49
C PRO A 371 -17.95 -48.22 -12.50
N SER A 372 -18.80 -48.39 -13.47
CA SER A 372 -20.03 -47.71 -13.86
C SER A 372 -21.25 -48.28 -13.14
N GLY A 373 -22.31 -47.50 -13.13
CA GLY A 373 -23.70 -47.98 -12.90
C GLY A 373 -24.35 -47.19 -11.76
N SER A 374 -25.56 -46.80 -11.79
CA SER A 374 -26.70 -46.73 -12.68
C SER A 374 -27.87 -46.11 -11.88
N SER A 375 -28.60 -45.19 -12.50
CA SER A 375 -30.03 -44.98 -12.45
C SER A 375 -30.82 -45.06 -11.15
N GLY A 376 -31.67 -44.07 -10.93
CA GLY A 376 -32.82 -44.13 -10.03
C GLY A 376 -33.65 -42.84 -10.07
N ARG A 377 -34.74 -42.91 -10.85
CA ARG A 377 -35.84 -41.92 -10.99
C ARG A 377 -36.73 -41.88 -9.73
N SER A 378 -37.41 -40.77 -9.65
CA SER A 378 -38.79 -40.47 -9.17
C SER A 378 -38.77 -39.43 -8.05
N GLY A 379 -39.53 -38.37 -8.02
CA GLY A 379 -40.89 -38.13 -8.44
C GLY A 379 -41.63 -37.52 -7.24
N GLY A 380 -42.35 -36.42 -7.44
CA GLY A 380 -43.40 -35.97 -6.50
C GLY A 380 -43.19 -34.55 -5.94
N ARG A 381 -43.76 -33.57 -6.51
CA ARG A 381 -45.04 -32.83 -6.39
C ARG A 381 -45.41 -32.29 -4.98
N ARG A 382 -45.59 -30.97 -4.95
CA ARG A 382 -46.58 -30.14 -4.22
C ARG A 382 -46.38 -29.98 -2.71
N ARG A 383 -46.25 -28.79 -2.21
CA ARG A 383 -47.20 -27.64 -2.07
C ARG A 383 -46.45 -26.32 -1.96
#